data_cee2b2abe433c8d94fa85f1e7b2eab24
#
_entry.id   cee2b2abe433c8d94fa85f1e7b2eab24
#
_cell.length_a   1.000
_cell.length_b   1.000
_cell.length_c   1.000
_cell.angle_alpha   90.00
_cell.angle_beta   90.00
_cell.angle_gamma   90.00
#
_symmetry.space_group_name_H-M   'P 1'
#
loop_
_entity.id
_entity.type
_entity.pdbx_description
1 polymer ?
#
loop_
_entity_poly.entity_id
_entity_poly.type
_entity_poly.pdbx_seq_one_letter_code
_entity_poly.pdbx_strand_id
1 'polypeptide(L)'
;MSSTTMESSGLKKSSGLKVVFFGTPEFAAHILEYLIANGENIVAAVTIPDKPQGRGLKLRPSAVKLVALSHNIPVLEPTKLRDSDFIEALAKLDADCFCVVAYRILPRDVYTLPKIGAFNIHASILPKYRGAAPINWAIIRGETESGITTFLLEDKVDTGNVLLKESVPIRPNETAGELHDALMHLGAKLGHETLLGLSLGNLAPKKQLDTAATTAPKIFPADCIIDFSKPAIEVHNFIRGLSPHPGAITTLHNGAKVKLLRS
;
A
#
# COMPACT_ATOMS: atom_id res chain seq x y z
N MET A 1 39.67 -36.09 -2.39
CA MET A 1 38.43 -35.89 -1.60
C MET A 1 37.78 -34.64 -2.12
N SER A 2 36.86 -34.78 -3.07
CA SER A 2 36.12 -33.67 -3.69
C SER A 2 34.89 -33.38 -2.84
N SER A 3 34.86 -32.22 -2.22
CA SER A 3 33.66 -31.66 -1.56
C SER A 3 32.81 -30.97 -2.60
N THR A 4 31.77 -31.65 -3.07
CA THR A 4 30.73 -31.07 -3.90
C THR A 4 29.82 -30.24 -3.02
N THR A 5 29.96 -28.93 -3.06
CA THR A 5 28.98 -27.98 -2.52
C THR A 5 27.72 -28.04 -3.37
N MET A 6 26.68 -28.67 -2.85
CA MET A 6 25.32 -28.56 -3.39
C MET A 6 24.80 -27.16 -3.10
N GLU A 7 24.84 -26.27 -4.10
CA GLU A 7 23.98 -25.09 -4.13
C GLU A 7 22.54 -25.55 -4.29
N SER A 8 21.77 -25.48 -3.20
CA SER A 8 20.31 -25.64 -3.25
C SER A 8 19.73 -24.44 -4.01
N SER A 9 19.46 -24.59 -5.29
CA SER A 9 18.59 -23.69 -6.04
C SER A 9 17.18 -23.82 -5.44
N GLY A 10 16.91 -23.01 -4.41
CA GLY A 10 15.57 -22.88 -3.84
C GLY A 10 14.63 -22.32 -4.92
N LEU A 11 13.89 -23.23 -5.58
CA LEU A 11 12.78 -22.82 -6.44
C LEU A 11 11.86 -21.90 -5.62
N LYS A 12 11.79 -20.64 -6.03
CA LYS A 12 10.86 -19.66 -5.43
C LYS A 12 9.45 -20.22 -5.61
N LYS A 13 8.76 -20.47 -4.51
CA LYS A 13 7.44 -21.11 -4.53
C LYS A 13 6.40 -20.02 -4.88
N SER A 14 5.83 -20.10 -6.08
CA SER A 14 4.71 -19.26 -6.52
C SER A 14 3.37 -19.82 -6.05
N SER A 15 2.37 -18.98 -5.90
CA SER A 15 1.00 -19.38 -5.58
C SER A 15 0.32 -20.12 -6.73
N GLY A 16 0.73 -19.87 -7.97
CA GLY A 16 0.09 -20.38 -9.19
C GLY A 16 -1.25 -19.70 -9.53
N LEU A 17 -1.71 -18.76 -8.70
CA LEU A 17 -2.96 -18.03 -8.93
C LEU A 17 -2.82 -17.02 -10.07
N LYS A 18 -3.87 -16.84 -10.87
CA LYS A 18 -4.02 -15.71 -11.79
C LYS A 18 -4.37 -14.46 -11.00
N VAL A 19 -3.43 -13.53 -10.87
CA VAL A 19 -3.60 -12.32 -10.06
C VAL A 19 -3.76 -11.09 -10.94
N VAL A 20 -4.79 -10.28 -10.70
CA VAL A 20 -4.85 -8.89 -11.18
C VAL A 20 -4.37 -7.98 -10.06
N PHE A 21 -3.37 -7.16 -10.38
CA PHE A 21 -2.77 -6.23 -9.41
C PHE A 21 -3.34 -4.82 -9.60
N PHE A 22 -3.82 -4.20 -8.53
CA PHE A 22 -4.33 -2.83 -8.50
C PHE A 22 -3.40 -1.95 -7.69
N GLY A 23 -2.89 -0.88 -8.29
CA GLY A 23 -1.99 0.04 -7.58
C GLY A 23 -1.64 1.29 -8.36
N THR A 24 -1.01 2.26 -7.70
CA THR A 24 -0.60 3.51 -8.36
C THR A 24 0.79 3.99 -7.97
N PRO A 25 1.11 4.26 -6.65
CA PRO A 25 2.37 4.88 -6.23
C PRO A 25 3.54 3.89 -6.20
N GLU A 26 4.72 4.41 -5.88
CA GLU A 26 5.96 3.64 -5.75
C GLU A 26 5.85 2.48 -4.75
N PHE A 27 5.13 2.68 -3.64
CA PHE A 27 4.83 1.62 -2.68
C PHE A 27 4.18 0.39 -3.35
N ALA A 28 3.18 0.62 -4.20
CA ALA A 28 2.51 -0.45 -4.93
C ALA A 28 3.40 -1.04 -6.04
N ALA A 29 4.18 -0.20 -6.72
CA ALA A 29 5.10 -0.63 -7.77
C ALA A 29 6.18 -1.58 -7.23
N HIS A 30 6.75 -1.28 -6.07
CA HIS A 30 7.73 -2.15 -5.41
C HIS A 30 7.13 -3.51 -5.03
N ILE A 31 5.89 -3.53 -4.52
CA ILE A 31 5.19 -4.78 -4.21
C ILE A 31 4.94 -5.58 -5.48
N LEU A 32 4.47 -4.94 -6.56
CA LEU A 32 4.28 -5.60 -7.85
C LEU A 32 5.57 -6.24 -8.36
N GLU A 33 6.68 -5.48 -8.35
CA GLU A 33 8.01 -5.97 -8.75
C GLU A 33 8.44 -7.20 -7.94
N TYR A 34 8.25 -7.14 -6.61
CA TYR A 34 8.57 -8.26 -5.72
C TYR A 34 7.73 -9.51 -6.04
N LEU A 35 6.42 -9.36 -6.27
CA LEU A 35 5.54 -10.47 -6.62
C LEU A 35 5.97 -11.12 -7.94
N ILE A 36 6.27 -10.33 -8.97
CA ILE A 36 6.78 -10.81 -10.27
C ILE A 36 8.10 -11.55 -10.08
N ALA A 37 9.04 -10.95 -9.33
CA ALA A 37 10.35 -11.54 -9.06
C ALA A 37 10.30 -12.86 -8.29
N ASN A 38 9.20 -13.12 -7.57
CA ASN A 38 8.93 -14.38 -6.88
C ASN A 38 8.06 -15.36 -7.70
N GLY A 39 7.81 -15.03 -8.99
CA GLY A 39 7.17 -15.93 -9.93
C GLY A 39 5.64 -15.92 -9.84
N GLU A 40 5.02 -14.92 -9.20
CA GLU A 40 3.57 -14.80 -9.19
C GLU A 40 3.03 -14.48 -10.58
N ASN A 41 1.92 -15.11 -10.95
CA ASN A 41 1.30 -14.95 -12.26
C ASN A 41 0.41 -13.70 -12.29
N ILE A 42 1.00 -12.55 -12.57
CA ILE A 42 0.27 -11.29 -12.71
C ILE A 42 -0.28 -11.18 -14.14
N VAL A 43 -1.58 -11.43 -14.30
CA VAL A 43 -2.23 -11.45 -15.62
C VAL A 43 -2.59 -10.06 -16.16
N ALA A 44 -2.73 -9.07 -15.28
CA ALA A 44 -2.89 -7.66 -15.62
C ALA A 44 -2.56 -6.75 -14.43
N ALA A 45 -2.16 -5.52 -14.71
CA ALA A 45 -2.05 -4.43 -13.74
C ALA A 45 -3.10 -3.35 -14.02
N VAL A 46 -3.78 -2.90 -12.98
CA VAL A 46 -4.78 -1.84 -13.06
C VAL A 46 -4.25 -0.61 -12.32
N THR A 47 -4.20 0.52 -13.01
CA THR A 47 -3.71 1.77 -12.44
C THR A 47 -4.55 2.96 -12.91
N ILE A 48 -4.20 4.17 -12.47
CA ILE A 48 -4.85 5.39 -12.95
C ILE A 48 -4.30 5.80 -14.32
N PRO A 49 -5.10 6.47 -15.17
CA PRO A 49 -4.59 7.07 -16.40
C PRO A 49 -3.44 8.04 -16.15
N ASP A 50 -2.57 8.20 -17.15
CA ASP A 50 -1.46 9.15 -17.11
C ASP A 50 -1.95 10.55 -16.74
N LYS A 51 -1.24 11.21 -15.83
CA LYS A 51 -1.60 12.55 -15.35
C LYS A 51 -0.52 13.57 -15.65
N PRO A 52 -0.89 14.82 -15.98
CA PRO A 52 0.05 15.92 -16.03
C PRO A 52 0.77 16.09 -14.69
N GLN A 53 2.11 16.06 -14.68
CA GLN A 53 2.92 16.21 -13.47
C GLN A 53 4.11 17.14 -13.71
N GLY A 54 4.56 17.79 -12.62
CA GLY A 54 5.74 18.64 -12.60
C GLY A 54 5.61 19.96 -13.35
N ARG A 55 6.72 20.72 -13.43
CA ARG A 55 6.80 21.96 -14.20
C ARG A 55 6.70 21.61 -15.69
N GLY A 56 5.68 22.16 -16.37
CA GLY A 56 5.40 21.89 -17.80
C GLY A 56 4.33 20.84 -18.06
N LEU A 57 3.64 20.33 -17.02
CA LEU A 57 2.45 19.47 -17.12
C LEU A 57 2.58 18.29 -18.12
N LYS A 58 3.77 17.69 -18.23
CA LYS A 58 3.97 16.50 -19.07
C LYS A 58 3.21 15.32 -18.48
N LEU A 59 2.52 14.57 -19.33
CA LEU A 59 1.87 13.32 -18.93
C LEU A 59 2.94 12.36 -18.40
N ARG A 60 2.72 11.85 -17.21
CA ARG A 60 3.60 10.85 -16.60
C ARG A 60 2.80 9.60 -16.24
N PRO A 61 3.32 8.43 -16.60
CA PRO A 61 2.75 7.17 -16.18
C PRO A 61 2.89 6.97 -14.67
N SER A 62 2.00 6.17 -14.09
CA SER A 62 2.14 5.75 -12.70
C SER A 62 3.34 4.82 -12.53
N ALA A 63 3.88 4.72 -11.30
CA ALA A 63 4.98 3.80 -11.01
C ALA A 63 4.60 2.33 -11.33
N VAL A 64 3.38 1.93 -11.01
CA VAL A 64 2.84 0.59 -11.33
C VAL A 64 2.79 0.35 -12.85
N LYS A 65 2.38 1.35 -13.66
CA LYS A 65 2.37 1.24 -15.12
C LYS A 65 3.78 0.99 -15.66
N LEU A 66 4.78 1.69 -15.17
CA LEU A 66 6.17 1.51 -15.59
C LEU A 66 6.67 0.09 -15.33
N VAL A 67 6.42 -0.44 -14.14
CA VAL A 67 6.77 -1.83 -13.79
C VAL A 67 6.02 -2.82 -14.66
N ALA A 68 4.72 -2.67 -14.83
CA ALA A 68 3.93 -3.60 -15.64
C ALA A 68 4.42 -3.66 -17.10
N LEU A 69 4.71 -2.50 -17.69
CA LEU A 69 5.21 -2.42 -19.07
C LEU A 69 6.61 -3.04 -19.22
N SER A 70 7.51 -2.87 -18.24
CA SER A 70 8.85 -3.48 -18.28
C SER A 70 8.83 -5.01 -18.24
N HIS A 71 7.75 -5.59 -17.69
CA HIS A 71 7.53 -7.03 -17.64
C HIS A 71 6.51 -7.54 -18.67
N ASN A 72 6.11 -6.72 -19.66
CA ASN A 72 5.11 -7.05 -20.68
C ASN A 72 3.75 -7.48 -20.09
N ILE A 73 3.38 -6.95 -18.93
CA ILE A 73 2.10 -7.21 -18.29
C ILE A 73 1.07 -6.22 -18.86
N PRO A 74 -0.12 -6.69 -19.30
CA PRO A 74 -1.20 -5.84 -19.76
C PRO A 74 -1.62 -4.80 -18.72
N VAL A 75 -1.83 -3.54 -19.13
CA VAL A 75 -2.22 -2.45 -18.25
C VAL A 75 -3.63 -1.97 -18.57
N LEU A 76 -4.48 -1.90 -17.56
CA LEU A 76 -5.82 -1.33 -17.63
C LEU A 76 -5.84 0.01 -16.86
N GLU A 77 -6.35 1.06 -17.51
CA GLU A 77 -6.35 2.43 -16.96
C GLU A 77 -7.77 3.03 -16.94
N PRO A 78 -8.70 2.47 -16.15
CA PRO A 78 -10.08 2.92 -16.14
C PRO A 78 -10.20 4.33 -15.57
N THR A 79 -10.91 5.22 -16.27
CA THR A 79 -11.33 6.51 -15.74
C THR A 79 -12.44 6.33 -14.70
N LYS A 80 -13.38 5.44 -14.98
CA LYS A 80 -14.49 5.07 -14.09
C LYS A 80 -14.44 3.56 -13.79
N LEU A 81 -14.48 3.20 -12.51
CA LEU A 81 -14.42 1.79 -12.07
C LEU A 81 -15.72 1.02 -12.32
N ARG A 82 -16.83 1.72 -12.57
CA ARG A 82 -18.14 1.12 -12.90
C ARG A 82 -18.46 1.15 -14.39
N ASP A 83 -17.46 1.40 -15.23
CA ASP A 83 -17.60 1.32 -16.68
C ASP A 83 -17.78 -0.15 -17.08
N SER A 84 -18.78 -0.43 -17.92
CA SER A 84 -19.11 -1.79 -18.40
C SER A 84 -17.95 -2.45 -19.11
N ASP A 85 -17.27 -1.69 -19.99
CA ASP A 85 -16.18 -2.21 -20.80
C ASP A 85 -14.99 -2.61 -19.91
N PHE A 86 -14.74 -1.84 -18.84
CA PHE A 86 -13.71 -2.16 -17.85
C PHE A 86 -14.09 -3.44 -17.05
N ILE A 87 -15.33 -3.55 -16.59
CA ILE A 87 -15.82 -4.73 -15.86
C ILE A 87 -15.73 -5.99 -16.75
N GLU A 88 -16.15 -5.89 -18.00
CA GLU A 88 -16.02 -6.99 -18.96
C GLU A 88 -14.56 -7.37 -19.24
N ALA A 89 -13.67 -6.38 -19.39
CA ALA A 89 -12.24 -6.62 -19.56
C ALA A 89 -11.64 -7.37 -18.36
N LEU A 90 -12.00 -6.99 -17.13
CA LEU A 90 -11.58 -7.71 -15.93
C LEU A 90 -12.15 -9.13 -15.87
N ALA A 91 -13.42 -9.32 -16.19
CA ALA A 91 -14.07 -10.63 -16.18
C ALA A 91 -13.42 -11.61 -17.16
N LYS A 92 -13.02 -11.12 -18.36
CA LYS A 92 -12.33 -11.91 -19.39
C LYS A 92 -10.95 -12.43 -18.95
N LEU A 93 -10.31 -11.80 -17.93
CA LEU A 93 -9.03 -12.27 -17.40
C LEU A 93 -9.18 -13.57 -16.60
N ASP A 94 -10.40 -13.92 -16.17
CA ASP A 94 -10.70 -15.12 -15.39
C ASP A 94 -9.74 -15.26 -14.18
N ALA A 95 -9.57 -14.16 -13.46
CA ALA A 95 -8.61 -14.06 -12.36
C ALA A 95 -9.09 -14.85 -11.13
N ASP A 96 -8.12 -15.45 -10.42
CA ASP A 96 -8.40 -16.16 -9.18
C ASP A 96 -8.45 -15.17 -8.00
N CYS A 97 -7.60 -14.13 -8.02
CA CYS A 97 -7.49 -13.16 -6.93
C CYS A 97 -7.17 -11.75 -7.44
N PHE A 98 -7.66 -10.71 -6.74
CA PHE A 98 -7.21 -9.34 -6.92
C PHE A 98 -6.33 -8.92 -5.73
N CYS A 99 -5.13 -8.41 -6.01
CA CYS A 99 -4.22 -7.81 -5.05
C CYS A 99 -4.30 -6.29 -5.17
N VAL A 100 -4.75 -5.59 -4.13
CA VAL A 100 -4.99 -4.15 -4.15
C VAL A 100 -4.01 -3.45 -3.20
N VAL A 101 -3.29 -2.44 -3.71
CA VAL A 101 -2.28 -1.70 -2.96
C VAL A 101 -2.35 -0.22 -3.30
N ALA A 102 -2.67 0.62 -2.33
CA ALA A 102 -2.71 2.07 -2.49
C ALA A 102 -3.44 2.50 -3.79
N TYR A 103 -4.65 2.00 -3.96
CA TYR A 103 -5.51 2.27 -5.10
C TYR A 103 -6.83 2.92 -4.68
N ARG A 104 -7.68 3.25 -5.64
CA ARG A 104 -9.03 3.78 -5.40
C ARG A 104 -9.90 2.71 -4.73
N ILE A 105 -10.93 3.13 -3.99
CA ILE A 105 -11.94 2.22 -3.43
C ILE A 105 -12.63 1.48 -4.58
N LEU A 106 -12.53 0.16 -4.57
CA LEU A 106 -13.16 -0.69 -5.58
C LEU A 106 -14.65 -0.84 -5.25
N PRO A 107 -15.54 -0.63 -6.22
CA PRO A 107 -16.97 -0.92 -6.05
C PRO A 107 -17.20 -2.44 -5.96
N ARG A 108 -18.33 -2.82 -5.36
CA ARG A 108 -18.71 -4.22 -5.15
C ARG A 108 -18.65 -5.04 -6.44
N ASP A 109 -19.21 -4.49 -7.52
CA ASP A 109 -19.26 -5.13 -8.84
C ASP A 109 -17.88 -5.44 -9.43
N VAL A 110 -16.82 -4.82 -8.89
CA VAL A 110 -15.43 -5.07 -9.30
C VAL A 110 -14.75 -6.04 -8.33
N TYR A 111 -14.76 -5.77 -7.01
CA TYR A 111 -13.98 -6.60 -6.08
C TYR A 111 -14.55 -8.01 -5.86
N THR A 112 -15.78 -8.28 -6.31
CA THR A 112 -16.39 -9.62 -6.27
C THR A 112 -16.18 -10.45 -7.53
N LEU A 113 -15.50 -9.93 -8.55
CA LEU A 113 -15.24 -10.66 -9.80
C LEU A 113 -14.29 -11.87 -9.64
N PRO A 114 -13.18 -11.78 -8.88
CA PRO A 114 -12.24 -12.88 -8.79
C PRO A 114 -12.80 -14.06 -7.98
N LYS A 115 -12.41 -15.28 -8.34
CA LYS A 115 -12.94 -16.55 -7.81
C LYS A 115 -12.73 -16.72 -6.29
N ILE A 116 -11.55 -16.33 -5.79
CA ILE A 116 -11.19 -16.43 -4.36
C ILE A 116 -11.58 -15.15 -3.62
N GLY A 117 -11.47 -13.99 -4.30
CA GLY A 117 -11.78 -12.68 -3.76
C GLY A 117 -10.68 -11.64 -4.00
N ALA A 118 -10.92 -10.45 -3.51
CA ALA A 118 -9.97 -9.34 -3.57
C ALA A 118 -9.44 -9.06 -2.16
N PHE A 119 -8.12 -8.85 -2.02
CA PHE A 119 -7.50 -8.44 -0.76
C PHE A 119 -6.70 -7.16 -0.93
N ASN A 120 -6.57 -6.41 0.16
CA ASN A 120 -5.74 -5.20 0.22
C ASN A 120 -4.52 -5.43 1.11
N ILE A 121 -3.42 -4.76 0.76
CA ILE A 121 -2.22 -4.62 1.60
C ILE A 121 -2.25 -3.22 2.19
N HIS A 122 -2.51 -3.14 3.50
CA HIS A 122 -2.70 -1.89 4.23
C HIS A 122 -1.55 -1.63 5.20
N ALA A 123 -1.04 -0.40 5.20
CA ALA A 123 0.14 -0.02 5.96
C ALA A 123 -0.19 0.38 7.42
N SER A 124 -0.91 -0.49 8.12
CA SER A 124 -1.13 -0.41 9.57
C SER A 124 -1.46 -1.76 10.17
N ILE A 125 -1.46 -1.85 11.51
CA ILE A 125 -1.98 -2.99 12.26
C ILE A 125 -3.49 -2.78 12.48
N LEU A 126 -4.31 -3.25 11.51
CA LEU A 126 -5.76 -3.16 11.62
C LEU A 126 -6.29 -3.87 12.89
N PRO A 127 -7.33 -3.31 13.51
CA PRO A 127 -8.25 -2.27 13.05
C PRO A 127 -7.79 -0.83 13.29
N LYS A 128 -6.59 -0.60 13.83
CA LYS A 128 -6.06 0.77 14.00
C LYS A 128 -5.69 1.39 12.64
N TYR A 129 -5.92 2.70 12.50
CA TYR A 129 -5.50 3.51 11.34
C TYR A 129 -6.13 3.10 10.01
N ARG A 130 -7.44 2.82 10.00
CA ARG A 130 -8.22 2.69 8.77
C ARG A 130 -8.22 4.01 8.01
N GLY A 131 -7.95 3.98 6.70
CA GLY A 131 -8.01 5.17 5.84
C GLY A 131 -6.78 5.45 5.01
N ALA A 132 -6.60 6.72 4.62
CA ALA A 132 -5.72 7.10 3.51
C ALA A 132 -4.25 7.36 3.89
N ALA A 133 -3.94 7.65 5.17
CA ALA A 133 -2.59 8.06 5.60
C ALA A 133 -2.11 7.32 6.88
N PRO A 134 -2.22 5.98 6.95
CA PRO A 134 -1.93 5.23 8.18
C PRO A 134 -0.50 5.42 8.68
N ILE A 135 0.48 5.47 7.78
CA ILE A 135 1.92 5.63 8.11
C ILE A 135 2.16 6.96 8.84
N ASN A 136 1.64 8.06 8.27
CA ASN A 136 1.80 9.38 8.85
C ASN A 136 1.14 9.47 10.23
N TRP A 137 -0.12 9.01 10.32
CA TRP A 137 -0.88 9.10 11.57
C TRP A 137 -0.33 8.23 12.69
N ALA A 138 0.25 7.09 12.40
CA ALA A 138 0.92 6.26 13.41
C ALA A 138 2.05 7.06 14.09
N ILE A 139 2.90 7.74 13.31
CA ILE A 139 4.00 8.55 13.84
C ILE A 139 3.49 9.83 14.53
N ILE A 140 2.55 10.56 13.91
CA ILE A 140 1.99 11.79 14.49
C ILE A 140 1.39 11.52 15.87
N ARG A 141 0.76 10.37 16.06
CA ARG A 141 0.17 9.97 17.34
C ARG A 141 1.15 9.32 18.33
N GLY A 142 2.43 9.23 17.95
CA GLY A 142 3.48 8.73 18.85
C GLY A 142 3.46 7.22 19.07
N GLU A 143 2.91 6.45 18.13
CA GLU A 143 3.00 4.98 18.21
C GLU A 143 4.46 4.53 18.18
N THR A 144 4.76 3.46 18.89
CA THR A 144 6.09 2.83 18.95
C THR A 144 6.22 1.63 18.02
N GLU A 145 5.10 1.21 17.40
CA GLU A 145 5.04 0.17 16.40
C GLU A 145 4.02 0.50 15.32
N SER A 146 4.24 -0.01 14.13
CA SER A 146 3.29 -0.05 13.03
C SER A 146 3.42 -1.41 12.32
N GLY A 147 2.87 -1.57 11.13
CA GLY A 147 3.00 -2.81 10.40
C GLY A 147 2.17 -2.85 9.13
N ILE A 148 2.05 -4.05 8.60
CA ILE A 148 1.23 -4.36 7.43
C ILE A 148 0.12 -5.33 7.85
N THR A 149 -1.07 -5.09 7.32
CA THR A 149 -2.19 -6.02 7.40
C THR A 149 -2.68 -6.33 5.99
N THR A 150 -2.81 -7.60 5.64
CA THR A 150 -3.58 -8.04 4.47
C THR A 150 -4.97 -8.44 4.90
N PHE A 151 -6.00 -8.04 4.15
CA PHE A 151 -7.40 -8.31 4.51
C PHE A 151 -8.27 -8.39 3.25
N LEU A 152 -9.37 -9.15 3.32
CA LEU A 152 -10.36 -9.26 2.23
C LEU A 152 -11.13 -7.95 2.08
N LEU A 153 -11.41 -7.53 0.85
CA LEU A 153 -12.22 -6.34 0.60
C LEU A 153 -13.70 -6.60 0.94
N GLU A 154 -14.31 -5.58 1.52
CA GLU A 154 -15.74 -5.50 1.83
C GLU A 154 -16.28 -4.11 1.45
N ASP A 155 -17.61 -3.91 1.60
CA ASP A 155 -18.26 -2.66 1.22
C ASP A 155 -17.76 -1.44 1.99
N LYS A 156 -17.36 -1.62 3.25
CA LYS A 156 -16.79 -0.54 4.09
C LYS A 156 -15.28 -0.52 3.99
N VAL A 157 -14.72 0.68 3.95
CA VAL A 157 -13.27 0.89 3.81
C VAL A 157 -12.51 0.28 4.99
N ASP A 158 -11.53 -0.57 4.69
CA ASP A 158 -10.59 -1.21 5.61
C ASP A 158 -11.23 -2.00 6.77
N THR A 159 -12.44 -2.54 6.57
CA THR A 159 -13.17 -3.29 7.61
C THR A 159 -13.16 -4.81 7.42
N GLY A 160 -12.74 -5.29 6.26
CA GLY A 160 -12.80 -6.70 5.91
C GLY A 160 -11.95 -7.61 6.81
N ASN A 161 -12.20 -8.90 6.70
CA ASN A 161 -11.54 -9.90 7.52
C ASN A 161 -10.03 -9.97 7.26
N VAL A 162 -9.24 -9.88 8.35
CA VAL A 162 -7.77 -9.92 8.30
C VAL A 162 -7.30 -11.32 7.89
N LEU A 163 -6.40 -11.37 6.90
CA LEU A 163 -5.73 -12.59 6.44
C LEU A 163 -4.42 -12.80 7.20
N LEU A 164 -3.49 -11.85 7.05
CA LEU A 164 -2.20 -11.84 7.73
C LEU A 164 -1.91 -10.44 8.28
N LYS A 165 -1.08 -10.37 9.31
CA LYS A 165 -0.51 -9.11 9.80
C LYS A 165 0.86 -9.32 10.43
N GLU A 166 1.76 -8.36 10.22
CA GLU A 166 3.10 -8.36 10.79
C GLU A 166 3.47 -6.93 11.21
N SER A 167 4.09 -6.77 12.39
CA SER A 167 4.47 -5.46 12.94
C SER A 167 5.96 -5.19 12.80
N VAL A 168 6.31 -3.90 12.78
CA VAL A 168 7.67 -3.38 12.87
C VAL A 168 7.74 -2.29 13.93
N PRO A 169 8.85 -2.17 14.66
CA PRO A 169 9.04 -1.08 15.61
C PRO A 169 9.22 0.26 14.87
N ILE A 170 8.76 1.35 15.46
CA ILE A 170 9.03 2.73 15.04
C ILE A 170 10.11 3.30 15.96
N ARG A 171 11.26 3.70 15.40
CA ARG A 171 12.34 4.29 16.15
C ARG A 171 11.98 5.72 16.62
N PRO A 172 12.55 6.22 17.72
CA PRO A 172 12.19 7.52 18.28
C PRO A 172 12.26 8.70 17.30
N ASN A 173 13.24 8.71 16.41
CA ASN A 173 13.46 9.79 15.42
C ASN A 173 13.10 9.36 13.97
N GLU A 174 12.46 8.21 13.79
CA GLU A 174 12.09 7.71 12.49
C GLU A 174 11.00 8.57 11.85
N THR A 175 11.20 8.94 10.59
CA THR A 175 10.26 9.73 9.80
C THR A 175 9.22 8.85 9.11
N ALA A 176 8.13 9.45 8.67
CA ALA A 176 7.13 8.74 7.87
C ALA A 176 7.71 8.16 6.57
N GLY A 177 8.71 8.82 5.96
CA GLY A 177 9.40 8.28 4.79
C GLY A 177 10.22 7.04 5.10
N GLU A 178 10.98 7.04 6.19
CA GLU A 178 11.76 5.88 6.61
C GLU A 178 10.86 4.70 7.00
N LEU A 179 9.76 4.95 7.72
CA LEU A 179 8.75 3.93 8.03
C LEU A 179 8.05 3.41 6.76
N HIS A 180 7.73 4.31 5.80
CA HIS A 180 7.16 3.93 4.51
C HIS A 180 8.03 2.91 3.79
N ASP A 181 9.36 3.13 3.74
CA ASP A 181 10.28 2.23 3.06
C ASP A 181 10.36 0.86 3.76
N ALA A 182 10.39 0.86 5.11
CA ALA A 182 10.36 -0.39 5.88
C ALA A 182 9.05 -1.18 5.64
N LEU A 183 7.90 -0.49 5.65
CA LEU A 183 6.60 -1.10 5.41
C LEU A 183 6.40 -1.55 3.96
N MET A 184 7.03 -0.88 3.01
CA MET A 184 7.01 -1.27 1.60
C MET A 184 7.63 -2.66 1.39
N HIS A 185 8.78 -2.92 2.00
CA HIS A 185 9.43 -4.24 1.94
C HIS A 185 8.63 -5.31 2.69
N LEU A 186 8.10 -4.98 3.87
CA LEU A 186 7.26 -5.88 4.64
C LEU A 186 5.97 -6.21 3.88
N GLY A 187 5.33 -5.20 3.25
CA GLY A 187 4.13 -5.36 2.44
C GLY A 187 4.34 -6.28 1.23
N ALA A 188 5.51 -6.20 0.61
CA ALA A 188 5.88 -7.07 -0.50
C ALA A 188 5.97 -8.55 -0.07
N LYS A 189 6.66 -8.81 1.05
CA LYS A 189 6.77 -10.15 1.64
C LYS A 189 5.39 -10.68 2.04
N LEU A 190 4.63 -9.90 2.82
CA LEU A 190 3.34 -10.33 3.35
C LEU A 190 2.28 -10.52 2.25
N GLY A 191 2.34 -9.71 1.19
CA GLY A 191 1.50 -9.87 0.00
C GLY A 191 1.74 -11.20 -0.71
N HIS A 192 3.00 -11.59 -0.89
CA HIS A 192 3.38 -12.89 -1.45
C HIS A 192 2.92 -14.05 -0.55
N GLU A 193 3.18 -13.97 0.75
CA GLU A 193 2.71 -14.98 1.72
C GLU A 193 1.19 -15.11 1.74
N THR A 194 0.47 -14.00 1.54
CA THR A 194 -1.00 -14.01 1.42
C THR A 194 -1.45 -14.77 0.18
N LEU A 195 -0.82 -14.54 -0.98
CA LEU A 195 -1.14 -15.29 -2.20
C LEU A 195 -0.86 -16.79 -2.04
N LEU A 196 0.27 -17.16 -1.46
CA LEU A 196 0.58 -18.56 -1.14
C LEU A 196 -0.46 -19.17 -0.21
N GLY A 197 -0.82 -18.47 0.85
CA GLY A 197 -1.82 -18.94 1.81
C GLY A 197 -3.22 -19.09 1.22
N LEU A 198 -3.63 -18.17 0.32
CA LEU A 198 -4.88 -18.26 -0.42
C LEU A 198 -4.90 -19.47 -1.35
N SER A 199 -3.81 -19.71 -2.08
CA SER A 199 -3.72 -20.86 -3.00
C SER A 199 -3.78 -22.22 -2.29
N LEU A 200 -3.26 -22.29 -1.07
CA LEU A 200 -3.28 -23.50 -0.25
C LEU A 200 -4.58 -23.66 0.56
N GLY A 201 -5.43 -22.63 0.58
CA GLY A 201 -6.66 -22.62 1.40
C GLY A 201 -6.41 -22.72 2.92
N ASN A 202 -5.20 -22.30 3.38
CA ASN A 202 -4.79 -22.46 4.77
C ASN A 202 -4.86 -21.17 5.60
N LEU A 203 -5.36 -20.07 5.02
CA LEU A 203 -5.64 -18.83 5.74
C LEU A 203 -7.00 -18.92 6.44
N ALA A 204 -7.03 -18.51 7.70
CA ALA A 204 -8.26 -18.36 8.48
C ALA A 204 -8.57 -16.86 8.64
N PRO A 205 -9.49 -16.28 7.81
CA PRO A 205 -9.83 -14.87 7.89
C PRO A 205 -10.40 -14.52 9.27
N LYS A 206 -9.85 -13.47 9.90
CA LYS A 206 -10.25 -13.03 11.26
C LYS A 206 -10.99 -11.71 11.21
N LYS A 207 -12.20 -11.68 11.78
CA LYS A 207 -13.01 -10.46 11.88
C LYS A 207 -12.27 -9.40 12.70
N GLN A 208 -12.33 -8.15 12.26
CA GLN A 208 -11.82 -7.02 13.00
C GLN A 208 -12.76 -6.63 14.15
N LEU A 209 -12.19 -6.15 15.27
CA LEU A 209 -12.94 -5.60 16.40
C LEU A 209 -13.15 -4.10 16.19
N ASP A 210 -14.35 -3.67 15.81
CA ASP A 210 -14.64 -2.26 15.52
C ASP A 210 -14.45 -1.33 16.72
N THR A 211 -14.60 -1.84 17.95
CA THR A 211 -14.31 -1.07 19.18
C THR A 211 -12.86 -0.66 19.36
N ALA A 212 -11.93 -1.33 18.68
CA ALA A 212 -10.50 -1.00 18.68
C ALA A 212 -10.08 -0.19 17.43
N ALA A 213 -11.03 0.16 16.55
CA ALA A 213 -10.72 0.85 15.31
C ALA A 213 -10.40 2.33 15.55
N THR A 214 -9.36 2.80 14.85
CA THR A 214 -9.04 4.23 14.74
C THR A 214 -8.94 4.62 13.27
N THR A 215 -9.08 5.93 12.98
CA THR A 215 -9.06 6.45 11.62
C THR A 215 -7.73 7.11 11.29
N ALA A 216 -7.32 7.04 10.02
CA ALA A 216 -6.17 7.71 9.45
C ALA A 216 -6.61 8.50 8.19
N PRO A 217 -7.28 9.66 8.37
CA PRO A 217 -7.82 10.44 7.27
C PRO A 217 -6.71 10.96 6.36
N LYS A 218 -7.09 11.32 5.13
CA LYS A 218 -6.18 11.99 4.20
C LYS A 218 -5.69 13.30 4.80
N ILE A 219 -4.39 13.56 4.65
CA ILE A 219 -3.74 14.80 5.09
C ILE A 219 -3.78 15.82 3.95
N PHE A 220 -4.30 17.00 4.23
CA PHE A 220 -4.36 18.12 3.30
C PHE A 220 -3.33 19.19 3.68
N PRO A 221 -2.98 20.12 2.77
CA PRO A 221 -2.01 21.20 3.09
C PRO A 221 -2.35 22.02 4.34
N ALA A 222 -3.62 22.22 4.63
CA ALA A 222 -4.07 22.92 5.84
C ALA A 222 -3.74 22.15 7.14
N ASP A 223 -3.69 20.83 7.07
CA ASP A 223 -3.38 19.96 8.21
C ASP A 223 -1.88 19.89 8.51
N CYS A 224 -1.03 20.55 7.69
CA CYS A 224 0.43 20.47 7.83
C CYS A 224 1.03 21.64 8.63
N ILE A 225 0.22 22.55 9.16
CA ILE A 225 0.69 23.73 9.90
C ILE A 225 1.08 23.30 11.31
N ILE A 226 2.31 23.66 11.72
CA ILE A 226 2.83 23.32 13.06
C ILE A 226 2.17 24.23 14.10
N ASP A 227 1.62 23.60 15.15
CA ASP A 227 1.16 24.27 16.36
C ASP A 227 2.22 24.15 17.46
N PHE A 228 3.04 25.20 17.62
CA PHE A 228 4.09 25.23 18.62
C PHE A 228 3.58 25.45 20.07
N SER A 229 2.29 25.61 20.29
CA SER A 229 1.70 25.66 21.63
C SER A 229 1.59 24.27 22.28
N LYS A 230 1.76 23.21 21.48
CA LYS A 230 1.71 21.82 21.93
C LYS A 230 2.99 21.37 22.62
N PRO A 231 2.94 20.30 23.44
CA PRO A 231 4.12 19.69 24.02
C PRO A 231 5.19 19.34 22.98
N ALA A 232 6.47 19.52 23.34
CA ALA A 232 7.60 19.33 22.42
C ALA A 232 7.56 17.95 21.72
N ILE A 233 7.16 16.90 22.43
CA ILE A 233 7.06 15.55 21.87
C ILE A 233 5.96 15.44 20.79
N GLU A 234 4.85 16.16 20.96
CA GLU A 234 3.79 16.17 19.93
C GLU A 234 4.24 16.95 18.69
N VAL A 235 4.94 18.07 18.87
CA VAL A 235 5.53 18.86 17.78
C VAL A 235 6.58 18.02 17.03
N HIS A 236 7.45 17.32 17.77
CA HIS A 236 8.43 16.40 17.19
C HIS A 236 7.76 15.29 16.35
N ASN A 237 6.78 14.61 16.94
CA ASN A 237 6.04 13.55 16.24
C ASN A 237 5.30 14.08 15.01
N PHE A 238 4.74 15.29 15.08
CA PHE A 238 4.08 15.93 13.95
C PHE A 238 5.05 16.21 12.80
N ILE A 239 6.23 16.78 13.11
CA ILE A 239 7.24 17.10 12.10
C ILE A 239 7.74 15.82 11.43
N ARG A 240 8.19 14.82 12.19
CA ARG A 240 8.69 13.56 11.64
C ARG A 240 7.61 12.73 10.95
N GLY A 241 6.36 12.81 11.43
CA GLY A 241 5.20 12.11 10.84
C GLY A 241 4.74 12.71 9.51
N LEU A 242 5.11 13.94 9.19
CA LEU A 242 4.87 14.58 7.89
C LEU A 242 6.11 14.58 6.97
N SER A 243 7.25 14.09 7.44
CA SER A 243 8.50 14.10 6.69
C SER A 243 8.69 12.82 5.86
N PRO A 244 9.19 12.91 4.62
CA PRO A 244 9.51 14.15 3.87
C PRO A 244 8.28 14.78 3.20
N HIS A 245 7.18 14.06 3.08
CA HIS A 245 5.95 14.48 2.42
C HIS A 245 4.71 14.28 3.30
N PRO A 246 3.82 15.29 3.35
CA PRO A 246 3.83 16.59 2.66
C PRO A 246 4.81 17.62 3.25
N GLY A 247 5.39 17.37 4.41
CA GLY A 247 6.26 18.25 5.18
C GLY A 247 5.48 19.17 6.11
N ALA A 248 5.92 19.27 7.38
CA ALA A 248 5.33 20.17 8.36
C ALA A 248 5.72 21.63 8.06
N ILE A 249 4.75 22.55 8.13
CA ILE A 249 4.89 23.93 7.66
C ILE A 249 4.84 24.90 8.84
N THR A 250 5.75 25.89 8.85
CA THR A 250 5.65 27.07 9.70
C THR A 250 5.86 28.35 8.88
N THR A 251 5.50 29.50 9.46
CA THR A 251 5.69 30.81 8.88
C THR A 251 6.71 31.59 9.71
N LEU A 252 7.75 32.09 9.06
CA LEU A 252 8.77 32.94 9.69
C LEU A 252 8.24 34.39 9.91
N HIS A 253 8.94 35.18 10.72
CA HIS A 253 8.57 36.56 11.00
C HIS A 253 8.45 37.47 9.76
N ASN A 254 9.18 37.13 8.70
CA ASN A 254 9.11 37.84 7.40
C ASN A 254 7.97 37.36 6.50
N GLY A 255 7.08 36.48 6.99
CA GLY A 255 5.97 35.91 6.22
C GLY A 255 6.34 34.70 5.33
N ALA A 256 7.61 34.33 5.25
CA ALA A 256 8.04 33.19 4.43
C ALA A 256 7.56 31.85 5.05
N LYS A 257 6.96 31.00 4.22
CA LYS A 257 6.61 29.61 4.62
C LYS A 257 7.79 28.70 4.42
N VAL A 258 8.14 27.94 5.45
CA VAL A 258 9.21 26.95 5.42
C VAL A 258 8.67 25.59 5.84
N LYS A 259 9.27 24.52 5.32
CA LYS A 259 8.97 23.15 5.73
C LYS A 259 10.06 22.67 6.70
N LEU A 260 9.63 22.14 7.84
CA LEU A 260 10.49 21.44 8.77
C LEU A 260 10.37 19.94 8.50
N LEU A 261 11.52 19.30 8.28
CA LEU A 261 11.59 17.87 7.95
C LEU A 261 12.18 17.03 9.09
N ARG A 262 12.90 17.69 10.02
CA ARG A 262 13.44 17.06 11.25
C ARG A 262 13.43 18.08 12.39
N SER A 263 13.33 17.59 13.61
CA SER A 263 13.37 18.38 14.85
C SER A 263 14.08 17.62 15.95
#